data_3b4b3964d49b9ead7977aa37d0d9f6aa
#
_entry.id   3b4b3964d49b9ead7977aa37d0d9f6aa
#
_cell.length_a   1.000
_cell.length_b   1.000
_cell.length_c   1.000
_cell.angle_alpha   90.00
_cell.angle_beta   90.00
_cell.angle_gamma   90.00
#
_symmetry.space_group_name_H-M   'P 1'
#
loop_
_entity.id
_entity.type
_entity.pdbx_description
1 polymer ?
#
loop_
_entity_poly.entity_id
_entity_poly.type
_entity_poly.pdbx_seq_one_letter_code
_entity_poly.pdbx_strand_id
1 'polypeptide(L)'
;VITNAEAIGRFRSITDPELFEIEYWSLEQAKLGSAKEAALARQVVAITGAGGAIGQATARAFRAAGAEVALLDIDARMTTTLADELGGLAVSCDVTDDNSVASAFDAIATRYGGVDILVSNAGAAWQGKIGEVDDKVLRDSFELNFFAHQRVAKAAVAIMREQATGGALLFNTSKQAINPGKDFGPYGLPKAATLFLSRQYALDYGADGIRSNAVNADRIRSGLLTEDMVKTRSKARGLSEQDYMAGNLLGREVLAEDVARAFVDLAMAEKTTAAVLTVDGGNIEAALR
;
A
#
# COMPACT_ATOMS: atom_id res chain seq x y z
N VAL A 1 -18.98 -29.76 30.84
CA VAL A 1 -17.92 -30.50 31.56
C VAL A 1 -18.11 -30.39 33.07
N ILE A 2 -18.20 -29.16 33.63
CA ILE A 2 -18.41 -28.95 35.09
C ILE A 2 -19.66 -29.70 35.61
N THR A 3 -20.80 -29.50 34.93
CA THR A 3 -22.07 -30.16 35.30
C THR A 3 -21.97 -31.69 35.33
N ASN A 4 -21.23 -32.28 34.39
CA ASN A 4 -21.02 -33.73 34.37
C ASN A 4 -20.06 -34.20 35.47
N ALA A 5 -19.05 -33.39 35.80
CA ALA A 5 -18.13 -33.70 36.90
C ALA A 5 -18.82 -33.64 38.28
N GLU A 6 -19.72 -32.69 38.47
CA GLU A 6 -20.55 -32.59 39.70
C GLU A 6 -21.52 -33.75 39.86
N ALA A 7 -22.03 -34.31 38.76
CA ALA A 7 -22.89 -35.47 38.76
C ALA A 7 -22.17 -36.79 39.13
N ILE A 8 -20.86 -36.87 38.95
CA ILE A 8 -20.03 -38.07 39.19
C ILE A 8 -19.34 -38.00 40.57
N GLY A 9 -19.13 -36.80 41.12
CA GLY A 9 -18.41 -36.60 42.37
C GLY A 9 -18.38 -35.15 42.81
N ARG A 10 -17.55 -34.84 43.80
CA ARG A 10 -17.35 -33.46 44.24
C ARG A 10 -16.40 -32.74 43.27
N PHE A 11 -16.93 -31.82 42.48
CA PHE A 11 -16.12 -30.91 41.70
C PHE A 11 -15.36 -29.96 42.63
N ARG A 12 -14.06 -29.89 42.49
CA ARG A 12 -13.22 -28.89 43.14
C ARG A 12 -12.48 -28.12 42.04
N SER A 13 -12.78 -26.85 41.91
CA SER A 13 -12.05 -25.96 41.03
C SER A 13 -10.59 -25.86 41.48
N ILE A 14 -9.67 -25.79 40.50
CA ILE A 14 -8.32 -25.35 40.81
C ILE A 14 -8.36 -23.88 41.25
N THR A 15 -7.48 -23.51 42.16
CA THR A 15 -7.41 -22.14 42.68
C THR A 15 -6.85 -21.17 41.63
N ASP A 16 -7.18 -19.89 41.76
CA ASP A 16 -6.65 -18.86 40.84
C ASP A 16 -5.11 -18.86 40.73
N PRO A 17 -4.32 -19.08 41.83
CA PRO A 17 -2.88 -19.26 41.73
C PRO A 17 -2.46 -20.49 40.91
N GLU A 18 -3.14 -21.63 41.09
CA GLU A 18 -2.86 -22.85 40.33
C GLU A 18 -3.26 -22.69 38.86
N LEU A 19 -4.36 -21.97 38.57
CA LEU A 19 -4.79 -21.62 37.22
C LEU A 19 -3.74 -20.71 36.56
N PHE A 20 -3.27 -19.70 37.30
CA PHE A 20 -2.23 -18.79 36.83
C PHE A 20 -0.92 -19.55 36.52
N GLU A 21 -0.48 -20.47 37.39
CA GLU A 21 0.71 -21.27 37.12
C GLU A 21 0.57 -22.19 35.91
N ILE A 22 -0.62 -22.73 35.63
CA ILE A 22 -0.90 -23.56 34.47
C ILE A 22 -0.92 -22.72 33.18
N GLU A 23 -1.58 -21.56 33.22
CA GLU A 23 -1.71 -20.69 32.07
C GLU A 23 -0.41 -19.90 31.70
N TYR A 24 0.37 -19.56 32.74
CA TYR A 24 1.59 -18.73 32.56
C TYR A 24 2.88 -19.50 32.90
N TRP A 25 2.82 -20.81 32.95
CA TRP A 25 3.97 -21.62 33.28
C TRP A 25 5.13 -21.39 32.31
N SER A 26 6.34 -21.28 32.85
CA SER A 26 7.57 -20.93 32.09
C SER A 26 7.86 -21.84 30.86
N LEU A 27 7.34 -23.09 30.88
CA LEU A 27 7.43 -24.02 29.76
C LEU A 27 6.44 -23.71 28.65
N GLU A 28 5.26 -23.18 28.94
CA GLU A 28 4.33 -22.69 27.91
C GLU A 28 4.86 -21.41 27.30
N GLN A 29 5.41 -20.49 28.09
CA GLN A 29 6.10 -19.31 27.56
C GLN A 29 7.35 -19.66 26.74
N ALA A 30 8.09 -20.70 27.12
CA ALA A 30 9.23 -21.20 26.34
C ALA A 30 8.78 -21.89 25.04
N LYS A 31 7.62 -22.57 25.04
CA LYS A 31 7.02 -23.20 23.85
C LYS A 31 6.35 -22.18 22.92
N LEU A 32 5.71 -21.16 23.47
CA LEU A 32 5.16 -20.03 22.71
C LEU A 32 6.27 -19.18 22.09
N GLY A 33 7.52 -19.48 22.45
CA GLY A 33 8.73 -19.01 21.80
C GLY A 33 9.02 -17.54 22.10
N SER A 34 10.27 -17.26 22.45
CA SER A 34 10.88 -15.95 22.40
C SER A 34 11.07 -15.44 20.97
N ALA A 35 10.38 -15.99 19.98
CA ALA A 35 10.37 -15.46 18.62
C ALA A 35 9.73 -14.07 18.66
N LYS A 36 10.56 -13.05 18.49
CA LYS A 36 10.12 -11.67 18.37
C LYS A 36 9.06 -11.62 17.27
N GLU A 37 7.86 -11.19 17.63
CA GLU A 37 6.76 -11.06 16.68
C GLU A 37 7.20 -10.16 15.51
N ALA A 38 6.79 -10.48 14.29
CA ALA A 38 7.13 -9.66 13.12
C ALA A 38 6.56 -8.25 13.28
N ALA A 39 7.23 -7.25 12.73
CA ALA A 39 6.94 -5.83 12.98
C ALA A 39 5.50 -5.40 12.63
N LEU A 40 4.88 -6.02 11.63
CA LEU A 40 3.51 -5.76 11.20
C LEU A 40 2.59 -6.98 11.42
N ALA A 41 2.94 -7.87 12.37
CA ALA A 41 2.09 -9.00 12.70
C ALA A 41 0.67 -8.55 13.08
N ARG A 42 -0.33 -9.26 12.58
CA ARG A 42 -1.77 -8.96 12.79
C ARG A 42 -2.28 -7.67 12.15
N GLN A 43 -1.45 -6.92 11.43
CA GLN A 43 -1.90 -5.76 10.65
C GLN A 43 -2.49 -6.23 9.31
N VAL A 44 -3.62 -5.67 8.93
CA VAL A 44 -4.29 -5.94 7.65
C VAL A 44 -3.96 -4.82 6.65
N VAL A 45 -3.38 -5.18 5.52
CA VAL A 45 -2.94 -4.24 4.49
C VAL A 45 -3.75 -4.44 3.22
N ALA A 46 -4.51 -3.42 2.81
CA ALA A 46 -5.17 -3.37 1.53
C ALA A 46 -4.27 -2.68 0.49
N ILE A 47 -4.02 -3.34 -0.65
CA ILE A 47 -3.13 -2.83 -1.70
C ILE A 47 -3.89 -2.76 -3.02
N THR A 48 -4.07 -1.55 -3.58
CA THR A 48 -4.71 -1.36 -4.89
C THR A 48 -3.70 -1.42 -6.03
N GLY A 49 -4.11 -1.92 -7.20
CA GLY A 49 -3.20 -2.17 -8.32
C GLY A 49 -2.16 -3.24 -7.95
N ALA A 50 -2.59 -4.24 -7.18
CA ALA A 50 -1.71 -5.28 -6.63
C ALA A 50 -1.14 -6.22 -7.69
N GLY A 51 -1.74 -6.29 -8.87
CA GLY A 51 -1.24 -7.07 -10.01
C GLY A 51 -0.05 -6.42 -10.74
N GLY A 52 0.16 -5.11 -10.57
CA GLY A 52 1.29 -4.39 -11.15
C GLY A 52 2.63 -4.65 -10.42
N ALA A 53 3.76 -4.29 -11.04
CA ALA A 53 5.09 -4.56 -10.49
C ALA A 53 5.28 -4.01 -9.07
N ILE A 54 4.94 -2.73 -8.83
CA ILE A 54 5.05 -2.11 -7.50
C ILE A 54 4.08 -2.78 -6.51
N GLY A 55 2.84 -3.07 -6.96
CA GLY A 55 1.83 -3.71 -6.11
C GLY A 55 2.25 -5.10 -5.64
N GLN A 56 2.76 -5.93 -6.56
CA GLN A 56 3.27 -7.27 -6.23
C GLN A 56 4.47 -7.22 -5.27
N ALA A 57 5.45 -6.35 -5.54
CA ALA A 57 6.60 -6.16 -4.66
C ALA A 57 6.15 -5.69 -3.27
N THR A 58 5.18 -4.77 -3.21
CA THR A 58 4.60 -4.25 -1.97
C THR A 58 3.90 -5.36 -1.18
N ALA A 59 3.10 -6.19 -1.83
CA ALA A 59 2.43 -7.33 -1.18
C ALA A 59 3.43 -8.29 -0.54
N ARG A 60 4.49 -8.65 -1.27
CA ARG A 60 5.56 -9.50 -0.74
C ARG A 60 6.29 -8.87 0.44
N ALA A 61 6.60 -7.58 0.35
CA ALA A 61 7.31 -6.86 1.41
C ALA A 61 6.46 -6.76 2.70
N PHE A 62 5.17 -6.45 2.61
CA PHE A 62 4.26 -6.42 3.76
C PHE A 62 4.06 -7.81 4.35
N ARG A 63 3.90 -8.85 3.53
CA ARG A 63 3.79 -10.23 4.02
C ARG A 63 5.07 -10.67 4.73
N ALA A 64 6.24 -10.34 4.20
CA ALA A 64 7.52 -10.61 4.85
C ALA A 64 7.69 -9.86 6.19
N ALA A 65 7.06 -8.70 6.35
CA ALA A 65 6.98 -7.96 7.60
C ALA A 65 5.91 -8.52 8.58
N GLY A 66 5.18 -9.56 8.19
CA GLY A 66 4.21 -10.28 9.03
C GLY A 66 2.75 -9.85 8.87
N ALA A 67 2.46 -8.91 7.96
CA ALA A 67 1.09 -8.44 7.73
C ALA A 67 0.23 -9.44 6.97
N GLU A 68 -1.09 -9.39 7.18
CA GLU A 68 -2.08 -10.00 6.30
C GLU A 68 -2.33 -9.07 5.11
N VAL A 69 -2.37 -9.61 3.88
CA VAL A 69 -2.46 -8.79 2.67
C VAL A 69 -3.75 -9.06 1.91
N ALA A 70 -4.46 -7.98 1.56
CA ALA A 70 -5.59 -7.99 0.64
C ALA A 70 -5.17 -7.29 -0.66
N LEU A 71 -5.24 -8.03 -1.76
CA LEU A 71 -4.72 -7.67 -3.07
C LEU A 71 -5.88 -7.27 -3.98
N LEU A 72 -6.03 -5.97 -4.24
CA LEU A 72 -7.10 -5.38 -5.02
C LEU A 72 -6.59 -5.02 -6.41
N ASP A 73 -7.20 -5.59 -7.43
CA ASP A 73 -6.91 -5.26 -8.84
C ASP A 73 -8.15 -5.46 -9.70
N ILE A 74 -8.25 -4.73 -10.79
CA ILE A 74 -9.33 -4.91 -11.76
C ILE A 74 -9.22 -6.28 -12.45
N ASP A 75 -8.00 -6.80 -12.64
CA ASP A 75 -7.76 -8.15 -13.13
C ASP A 75 -7.44 -9.12 -11.97
N ALA A 76 -8.48 -9.78 -11.47
CA ALA A 76 -8.35 -10.75 -10.38
C ALA A 76 -7.37 -11.90 -10.68
N ARG A 77 -7.12 -12.23 -11.95
CA ARG A 77 -6.17 -13.31 -12.34
C ARG A 77 -4.73 -12.93 -11.95
N MET A 78 -4.40 -11.64 -12.04
CA MET A 78 -3.08 -11.14 -11.67
C MET A 78 -2.82 -11.27 -10.17
N THR A 79 -3.86 -11.19 -9.35
CA THR A 79 -3.74 -11.20 -7.89
C THR A 79 -3.99 -12.56 -7.25
N THR A 80 -4.76 -13.45 -7.89
CA THR A 80 -5.10 -14.77 -7.32
C THR A 80 -3.85 -15.62 -7.07
N THR A 81 -2.99 -15.77 -8.06
CA THR A 81 -1.73 -16.55 -7.90
C THR A 81 -0.84 -15.97 -6.79
N LEU A 82 -0.75 -14.65 -6.72
CA LEU A 82 0.03 -13.98 -5.69
C LEU A 82 -0.61 -14.12 -4.30
N ALA A 83 -1.93 -14.06 -4.21
CA ALA A 83 -2.66 -14.27 -2.96
C ALA A 83 -2.46 -15.70 -2.44
N ASP A 84 -2.54 -16.71 -3.33
CA ASP A 84 -2.29 -18.11 -2.97
C ASP A 84 -0.84 -18.30 -2.46
N GLU A 85 0.14 -17.69 -3.12
CA GLU A 85 1.54 -17.72 -2.71
C GLU A 85 1.76 -17.11 -1.31
N LEU A 86 1.10 -15.98 -1.05
CA LEU A 86 1.29 -15.20 0.19
C LEU A 86 0.33 -15.61 1.32
N GLY A 87 -0.65 -16.47 1.06
CA GLY A 87 -1.74 -16.77 1.98
C GLY A 87 -2.65 -15.56 2.22
N GLY A 88 -2.75 -14.65 1.22
CA GLY A 88 -3.54 -13.43 1.28
C GLY A 88 -4.95 -13.55 0.71
N LEU A 89 -5.62 -12.42 0.54
CA LEU A 89 -6.94 -12.33 -0.09
C LEU A 89 -6.82 -11.60 -1.43
N ALA A 90 -7.27 -12.23 -2.53
CA ALA A 90 -7.42 -11.57 -3.82
C ALA A 90 -8.86 -11.04 -3.97
N VAL A 91 -8.99 -9.78 -4.37
CA VAL A 91 -10.30 -9.15 -4.60
C VAL A 91 -10.30 -8.43 -5.95
N SER A 92 -11.26 -8.77 -6.81
CA SER A 92 -11.50 -7.96 -8.01
C SER A 92 -12.07 -6.60 -7.60
N CYS A 93 -11.39 -5.53 -7.99
CA CYS A 93 -11.77 -4.17 -7.61
C CYS A 93 -11.43 -3.18 -8.72
N ASP A 94 -12.47 -2.60 -9.31
CA ASP A 94 -12.34 -1.38 -10.10
C ASP A 94 -12.37 -0.18 -9.13
N VAL A 95 -11.22 0.45 -8.92
CA VAL A 95 -11.07 1.59 -8.01
C VAL A 95 -11.78 2.86 -8.52
N THR A 96 -12.26 2.85 -9.77
CA THR A 96 -13.03 3.95 -10.36
C THR A 96 -14.55 3.79 -10.14
N ASP A 97 -14.98 2.66 -9.59
CA ASP A 97 -16.40 2.37 -9.29
C ASP A 97 -16.64 2.30 -7.77
N ASP A 98 -17.58 3.11 -7.28
CA ASP A 98 -17.90 3.20 -5.84
C ASP A 98 -18.44 1.89 -5.27
N ASN A 99 -19.26 1.14 -6.03
CA ASN A 99 -19.83 -0.13 -5.56
C ASN A 99 -18.77 -1.22 -5.53
N SER A 100 -17.88 -1.23 -6.52
CA SER A 100 -16.75 -2.16 -6.55
C SER A 100 -15.82 -1.94 -5.36
N VAL A 101 -15.50 -0.70 -5.03
CA VAL A 101 -14.69 -0.36 -3.85
C VAL A 101 -15.40 -0.74 -2.56
N ALA A 102 -16.68 -0.42 -2.39
CA ALA A 102 -17.43 -0.80 -1.20
C ALA A 102 -17.44 -2.32 -1.01
N SER A 103 -17.75 -3.09 -2.06
CA SER A 103 -17.75 -4.55 -2.02
C SER A 103 -16.37 -5.13 -1.69
N ALA A 104 -15.28 -4.52 -2.18
CA ALA A 104 -13.93 -4.95 -1.90
C ALA A 104 -13.56 -4.75 -0.41
N PHE A 105 -13.90 -3.60 0.16
CA PHE A 105 -13.65 -3.33 1.58
C PHE A 105 -14.53 -4.17 2.50
N ASP A 106 -15.77 -4.47 2.13
CA ASP A 106 -16.63 -5.42 2.83
C ASP A 106 -16.04 -6.84 2.83
N ALA A 107 -15.47 -7.28 1.73
CA ALA A 107 -14.78 -8.57 1.65
C ALA A 107 -13.54 -8.62 2.57
N ILE A 108 -12.76 -7.54 2.64
CA ILE A 108 -11.61 -7.42 3.55
C ILE A 108 -12.07 -7.47 5.00
N ALA A 109 -13.08 -6.66 5.37
CA ALA A 109 -13.63 -6.63 6.72
C ALA A 109 -14.22 -7.99 7.12
N THR A 110 -14.91 -8.69 6.21
CA THR A 110 -15.44 -10.04 6.44
C THR A 110 -14.33 -11.06 6.68
N ARG A 111 -13.22 -10.98 5.93
CA ARG A 111 -12.12 -11.96 5.99
C ARG A 111 -11.20 -11.74 7.19
N TYR A 112 -10.90 -10.49 7.52
CA TYR A 112 -9.87 -10.12 8.48
C TYR A 112 -10.38 -9.32 9.69
N GLY A 113 -11.63 -8.88 9.68
CA GLY A 113 -12.21 -8.06 10.72
C GLY A 113 -12.01 -6.55 10.55
N GLY A 114 -11.21 -6.11 9.58
CA GLY A 114 -10.95 -4.70 9.34
C GLY A 114 -9.77 -4.42 8.42
N VAL A 115 -9.28 -3.17 8.43
CA VAL A 115 -8.10 -2.72 7.68
C VAL A 115 -7.28 -1.75 8.53
N ASP A 116 -5.96 -1.95 8.59
CA ASP A 116 -5.03 -1.12 9.36
C ASP A 116 -4.19 -0.22 8.45
N ILE A 117 -3.88 -0.70 7.25
CA ILE A 117 -3.02 0.01 6.31
C ILE A 117 -3.66 -0.05 4.92
N LEU A 118 -3.76 1.11 4.26
CA LEU A 118 -4.08 1.20 2.84
C LEU A 118 -2.84 1.60 2.07
N VAL A 119 -2.43 0.82 1.07
CA VAL A 119 -1.51 1.22 0.03
C VAL A 119 -2.30 1.54 -1.24
N SER A 120 -2.56 2.82 -1.47
CA SER A 120 -3.26 3.33 -2.64
C SER A 120 -2.27 3.50 -3.79
N ASN A 121 -2.17 2.46 -4.64
CA ASN A 121 -1.13 2.33 -5.66
C ASN A 121 -1.66 2.23 -7.09
N ALA A 122 -2.92 1.88 -7.31
CA ALA A 122 -3.51 1.80 -8.65
C ALA A 122 -3.30 3.09 -9.46
N GLY A 123 -2.99 2.97 -10.73
CA GLY A 123 -2.76 4.13 -11.60
C GLY A 123 -2.31 3.75 -13.00
N ALA A 124 -2.43 4.69 -13.92
CA ALA A 124 -1.93 4.58 -15.29
C ALA A 124 -1.37 5.92 -15.76
N ALA A 125 -0.46 5.88 -16.74
CA ALA A 125 0.15 7.09 -17.28
C ALA A 125 -0.47 7.45 -18.64
N TRP A 126 -0.97 8.67 -18.74
CA TRP A 126 -1.36 9.31 -19.99
C TRP A 126 -0.34 10.38 -20.35
N GLN A 127 -0.07 10.50 -21.65
CA GLN A 127 0.86 11.46 -22.21
C GLN A 127 0.15 12.35 -23.22
N GLY A 128 0.64 13.55 -23.39
CA GLY A 128 0.18 14.53 -24.36
C GLY A 128 0.51 15.94 -23.92
N LYS A 129 0.66 16.85 -24.89
CA LYS A 129 0.81 18.27 -24.58
C LYS A 129 -0.48 18.80 -23.99
N ILE A 130 -0.41 19.45 -22.85
CA ILE A 130 -1.59 19.81 -22.06
C ILE A 130 -2.59 20.72 -22.81
N GLY A 131 -2.13 21.53 -23.74
CA GLY A 131 -2.99 22.38 -24.58
C GLY A 131 -3.55 21.71 -25.83
N GLU A 132 -3.17 20.45 -26.11
CA GLU A 132 -3.56 19.71 -27.30
C GLU A 132 -4.25 18.37 -26.96
N VAL A 133 -4.11 17.90 -25.72
CA VAL A 133 -4.68 16.62 -25.28
C VAL A 133 -6.21 16.71 -25.22
N ASP A 134 -6.88 15.64 -25.62
CA ASP A 134 -8.34 15.53 -25.51
C ASP A 134 -8.79 15.62 -24.05
N ASP A 135 -9.85 16.41 -23.80
CA ASP A 135 -10.45 16.57 -22.47
C ASP A 135 -10.81 15.24 -21.82
N LYS A 136 -11.22 14.24 -22.62
CA LYS A 136 -11.55 12.91 -22.11
C LYS A 136 -10.32 12.23 -21.51
N VAL A 137 -9.17 12.33 -22.16
CA VAL A 137 -7.91 11.76 -21.65
C VAL A 137 -7.55 12.39 -20.30
N LEU A 138 -7.70 13.70 -20.18
CA LEU A 138 -7.44 14.39 -18.92
C LEU A 138 -8.43 13.94 -17.83
N ARG A 139 -9.73 13.84 -18.14
CA ARG A 139 -10.75 13.37 -17.19
C ARG A 139 -10.49 11.93 -16.75
N ASP A 140 -10.23 11.02 -17.69
CA ASP A 140 -9.91 9.60 -17.38
C ASP A 140 -8.68 9.48 -16.48
N SER A 141 -7.66 10.32 -16.73
CA SER A 141 -6.49 10.35 -15.88
C SER A 141 -6.77 10.88 -14.49
N PHE A 142 -7.59 11.92 -14.34
CA PHE A 142 -8.03 12.38 -13.03
C PHE A 142 -8.87 11.33 -12.31
N GLU A 143 -9.75 10.63 -13.02
CA GLU A 143 -10.58 9.58 -12.43
C GLU A 143 -9.72 8.47 -11.79
N LEU A 144 -8.72 7.95 -12.51
CA LEU A 144 -7.90 6.88 -11.99
C LEU A 144 -6.78 7.36 -11.05
N ASN A 145 -6.10 8.48 -11.38
CA ASN A 145 -4.91 8.91 -10.63
C ASN A 145 -5.20 9.90 -9.48
N PHE A 146 -6.46 10.31 -9.29
CA PHE A 146 -6.88 11.16 -8.18
C PHE A 146 -8.17 10.69 -7.52
N PHE A 147 -9.31 10.63 -8.23
CA PHE A 147 -10.60 10.27 -7.61
C PHE A 147 -10.62 8.85 -7.09
N ALA A 148 -9.99 7.91 -7.78
CA ALA A 148 -9.84 6.54 -7.29
C ALA A 148 -9.03 6.48 -5.97
N HIS A 149 -7.94 7.24 -5.85
CA HIS A 149 -7.19 7.34 -4.62
C HIS A 149 -8.02 7.92 -3.46
N GLN A 150 -8.82 8.96 -3.74
CA GLN A 150 -9.74 9.54 -2.76
C GLN A 150 -10.81 8.53 -2.34
N ARG A 151 -11.39 7.80 -3.29
CA ARG A 151 -12.46 6.82 -3.07
C ARG A 151 -12.00 5.68 -2.16
N VAL A 152 -10.87 5.06 -2.45
CA VAL A 152 -10.33 3.96 -1.62
C VAL A 152 -9.86 4.44 -0.25
N ALA A 153 -9.29 5.65 -0.16
CA ALA A 153 -8.90 6.24 1.12
C ALA A 153 -10.12 6.55 2.00
N LYS A 154 -11.21 7.06 1.41
CA LYS A 154 -12.48 7.29 2.11
C LYS A 154 -13.06 5.99 2.68
N ALA A 155 -13.04 4.90 1.90
CA ALA A 155 -13.51 3.58 2.36
C ALA A 155 -12.64 3.04 3.51
N ALA A 156 -11.32 3.12 3.40
CA ALA A 156 -10.40 2.69 4.45
C ALA A 156 -10.59 3.50 5.74
N VAL A 157 -10.68 4.83 5.65
CA VAL A 157 -10.88 5.71 6.81
C VAL A 157 -12.19 5.41 7.53
N ALA A 158 -13.27 5.11 6.81
CA ALA A 158 -14.54 4.75 7.42
C ALA A 158 -14.37 3.54 8.37
N ILE A 159 -13.70 2.49 7.91
CA ILE A 159 -13.42 1.30 8.71
C ILE A 159 -12.44 1.61 9.86
N MET A 160 -11.32 2.29 9.59
CA MET A 160 -10.31 2.64 10.61
C MET A 160 -10.91 3.45 11.76
N ARG A 161 -11.85 4.36 11.48
CA ARG A 161 -12.54 5.15 12.51
C ARG A 161 -13.48 4.30 13.36
N GLU A 162 -14.18 3.34 12.78
CA GLU A 162 -15.01 2.40 13.53
C GLU A 162 -14.17 1.47 14.39
N GLN A 163 -13.00 1.04 13.92
CA GLN A 163 -12.04 0.26 14.70
C GLN A 163 -11.47 1.04 15.90
N ALA A 164 -11.34 2.36 15.78
CA ALA A 164 -10.76 3.26 16.77
C ALA A 164 -9.31 2.88 17.22
N THR A 165 -8.59 2.17 16.36
CA THR A 165 -7.18 1.75 16.58
C THR A 165 -6.17 2.61 15.83
N GLY A 166 -6.66 3.62 15.08
CA GLY A 166 -5.86 4.39 14.14
C GLY A 166 -5.64 3.64 12.84
N GLY A 167 -4.59 4.00 12.10
CA GLY A 167 -4.26 3.37 10.83
C GLY A 167 -3.21 4.12 10.02
N ALA A 168 -2.93 3.64 8.80
CA ALA A 168 -2.01 4.31 7.87
C ALA A 168 -2.54 4.32 6.43
N LEU A 169 -2.56 5.49 5.83
CA LEU A 169 -2.82 5.70 4.40
C LEU A 169 -1.49 6.00 3.70
N LEU A 170 -1.14 5.20 2.71
CA LEU A 170 0.11 5.30 1.95
C LEU A 170 -0.21 5.47 0.47
N PHE A 171 0.12 6.63 -0.08
CA PHE A 171 -0.21 6.99 -1.46
C PHE A 171 1.00 6.82 -2.38
N ASN A 172 0.83 6.08 -3.47
CA ASN A 172 1.82 6.04 -4.55
C ASN A 172 1.63 7.26 -5.47
N THR A 173 2.52 8.20 -5.32
CA THR A 173 2.56 9.40 -6.16
C THR A 173 3.68 9.27 -7.23
N SER A 174 4.22 10.34 -7.68
CA SER A 174 5.27 10.33 -8.70
C SER A 174 6.12 11.60 -8.58
N LYS A 175 7.35 11.56 -9.05
CA LYS A 175 8.10 12.80 -9.25
C LYS A 175 7.34 13.81 -10.11
N GLN A 176 6.48 13.35 -11.03
CA GLN A 176 5.63 14.21 -11.85
C GLN A 176 4.64 15.05 -11.04
N ALA A 177 4.37 14.66 -9.78
CA ALA A 177 3.56 15.46 -8.86
C ALA A 177 4.26 16.75 -8.41
N ILE A 178 5.58 16.82 -8.52
CA ILE A 178 6.43 17.93 -8.08
C ILE A 178 7.07 18.64 -9.26
N ASN A 179 7.73 17.88 -10.14
CA ASN A 179 8.44 18.38 -11.30
C ASN A 179 7.79 17.86 -12.59
N PRO A 180 7.07 18.70 -13.32
CA PRO A 180 6.39 18.28 -14.54
C PRO A 180 7.40 17.87 -15.62
N GLY A 181 7.18 16.71 -16.23
CA GLY A 181 7.90 16.28 -17.42
C GLY A 181 7.21 16.77 -18.68
N LYS A 182 7.98 16.96 -19.75
CA LYS A 182 7.44 17.32 -21.06
C LYS A 182 6.42 16.25 -21.50
N ASP A 183 5.26 16.70 -21.96
CA ASP A 183 4.14 15.88 -22.42
C ASP A 183 3.50 14.95 -21.34
N PHE A 184 3.78 15.20 -20.06
CA PHE A 184 3.23 14.43 -18.93
C PHE A 184 2.18 15.20 -18.12
N GLY A 185 1.69 16.33 -18.60
CA GLY A 185 0.64 17.09 -17.91
C GLY A 185 -0.58 16.26 -17.51
N PRO A 186 -1.14 15.43 -18.41
CA PRO A 186 -2.30 14.59 -18.08
C PRO A 186 -2.05 13.63 -16.93
N TYR A 187 -0.84 13.17 -16.72
CA TYR A 187 -0.47 12.30 -15.58
C TYR A 187 0.00 13.09 -14.36
N GLY A 188 0.80 14.13 -14.56
CA GLY A 188 1.39 14.89 -13.47
C GLY A 188 0.37 15.67 -12.64
N LEU A 189 -0.62 16.29 -13.28
CA LEU A 189 -1.66 17.06 -12.61
C LEU A 189 -2.46 16.26 -11.58
N PRO A 190 -3.07 15.10 -11.91
CA PRO A 190 -3.77 14.31 -10.91
C PRO A 190 -2.83 13.73 -9.84
N LYS A 191 -1.56 13.42 -10.16
CA LYS A 191 -0.58 12.98 -9.16
C LYS A 191 -0.19 14.12 -8.20
N ALA A 192 -0.14 15.38 -8.65
CA ALA A 192 0.03 16.54 -7.78
C ALA A 192 -1.18 16.72 -6.85
N ALA A 193 -2.40 16.54 -7.38
CA ALA A 193 -3.62 16.56 -6.58
C ALA A 193 -3.61 15.43 -5.54
N THR A 194 -3.17 14.21 -5.89
CA THR A 194 -3.06 13.07 -4.95
C THR A 194 -1.99 13.32 -3.88
N LEU A 195 -0.89 13.97 -4.22
CA LEU A 195 0.11 14.38 -3.23
C LEU A 195 -0.46 15.40 -2.24
N PHE A 196 -1.25 16.36 -2.70
CA PHE A 196 -1.97 17.28 -1.83
C PHE A 196 -3.01 16.55 -0.96
N LEU A 197 -3.77 15.62 -1.57
CA LEU A 197 -4.77 14.79 -0.90
C LEU A 197 -4.17 14.02 0.29
N SER A 198 -2.97 13.45 0.13
CA SER A 198 -2.31 12.71 1.22
C SER A 198 -2.06 13.59 2.46
N ARG A 199 -1.70 14.86 2.25
CA ARG A 199 -1.51 15.83 3.35
C ARG A 199 -2.83 16.26 3.95
N GLN A 200 -3.89 16.39 3.15
CA GLN A 200 -5.22 16.73 3.63
C GLN A 200 -5.77 15.62 4.54
N TYR A 201 -5.61 14.34 4.16
CA TYR A 201 -5.98 13.22 5.04
C TYR A 201 -5.19 13.21 6.36
N ALA A 202 -3.92 13.59 6.34
CA ALA A 202 -3.12 13.70 7.57
C ALA A 202 -3.68 14.78 8.52
N LEU A 203 -4.11 15.92 7.97
CA LEU A 203 -4.70 17.02 8.75
C LEU A 203 -6.07 16.64 9.30
N ASP A 204 -6.91 16.03 8.48
CA ASP A 204 -8.32 15.79 8.82
C ASP A 204 -8.48 14.63 9.82
N TYR A 205 -7.60 13.61 9.76
CA TYR A 205 -7.76 12.35 10.50
C TYR A 205 -6.60 12.01 11.44
N GLY A 206 -5.63 12.91 11.58
CA GLY A 206 -4.53 12.72 12.53
C GLY A 206 -5.00 12.59 13.99
N ALA A 207 -6.08 13.29 14.36
CA ALA A 207 -6.68 13.19 15.70
C ALA A 207 -7.33 11.82 15.95
N ASP A 208 -7.76 11.11 14.90
CA ASP A 208 -8.27 9.74 14.96
C ASP A 208 -7.14 8.69 14.99
N GLY A 209 -5.86 9.11 15.06
CA GLY A 209 -4.69 8.23 15.00
C GLY A 209 -4.38 7.70 13.60
N ILE A 210 -5.00 8.24 12.55
CA ILE A 210 -4.79 7.82 11.17
C ILE A 210 -3.69 8.67 10.54
N ARG A 211 -2.57 8.04 10.22
CA ARG A 211 -1.43 8.68 9.55
C ARG A 211 -1.62 8.63 8.04
N SER A 212 -1.14 9.63 7.34
CA SER A 212 -1.21 9.66 5.88
C SER A 212 0.10 10.17 5.29
N ASN A 213 0.74 9.36 4.44
CA ASN A 213 2.03 9.65 3.84
C ASN A 213 2.04 9.28 2.35
N ALA A 214 3.01 9.78 1.63
CA ALA A 214 3.17 9.51 0.21
C ALA A 214 4.58 9.00 -0.13
N VAL A 215 4.68 8.16 -1.15
CA VAL A 215 5.93 7.77 -1.79
C VAL A 215 5.97 8.36 -3.19
N ASN A 216 7.03 9.11 -3.50
CA ASN A 216 7.33 9.61 -4.84
C ASN A 216 8.36 8.68 -5.49
N ALA A 217 7.94 7.93 -6.50
CA ALA A 217 8.84 7.07 -7.27
C ALA A 217 9.18 7.68 -8.65
N ASP A 218 10.34 7.34 -9.19
CA ASP A 218 10.75 7.68 -10.55
C ASP A 218 11.33 6.48 -11.29
N ARG A 219 10.97 6.33 -12.57
CA ARG A 219 11.53 5.37 -13.52
C ARG A 219 11.52 3.91 -13.06
N ILE A 220 10.39 3.43 -12.55
CA ILE A 220 10.22 2.03 -12.20
C ILE A 220 9.74 1.25 -13.42
N ARG A 221 10.41 0.15 -13.79
CA ARG A 221 9.93 -0.79 -14.82
C ARG A 221 8.59 -1.38 -14.38
N SER A 222 7.57 -1.16 -15.18
CA SER A 222 6.19 -1.51 -14.86
C SER A 222 5.30 -1.42 -16.10
N GLY A 223 4.02 -1.67 -15.96
CA GLY A 223 3.05 -1.37 -17.02
C GLY A 223 3.00 0.12 -17.44
N LEU A 224 3.45 1.03 -16.55
CA LEU A 224 3.55 2.47 -16.85
C LEU A 224 4.85 2.85 -17.56
N LEU A 225 5.92 2.11 -17.36
CA LEU A 225 7.22 2.28 -18.03
C LEU A 225 7.64 0.93 -18.59
N THR A 226 7.12 0.62 -19.78
CA THR A 226 7.38 -0.64 -20.46
C THR A 226 8.79 -0.69 -21.05
N GLU A 227 9.29 -1.89 -21.34
CA GLU A 227 10.58 -2.11 -22.00
C GLU A 227 10.70 -1.31 -23.30
N ASP A 228 9.65 -1.29 -24.12
CA ASP A 228 9.65 -0.51 -25.38
C ASP A 228 9.74 0.99 -25.13
N MET A 229 9.12 1.49 -24.07
CA MET A 229 9.24 2.90 -23.68
C MET A 229 10.66 3.21 -23.17
N VAL A 230 11.27 2.34 -22.41
CA VAL A 230 12.66 2.48 -21.95
C VAL A 230 13.59 2.53 -23.15
N LYS A 231 13.47 1.59 -24.08
CA LYS A 231 14.26 1.52 -25.31
C LYS A 231 14.11 2.77 -26.20
N THR A 232 12.88 3.22 -26.38
CA THR A 232 12.61 4.41 -27.19
C THR A 232 13.18 5.67 -26.55
N ARG A 233 13.01 5.83 -25.22
CA ARG A 233 13.46 7.02 -24.49
C ARG A 233 14.97 7.06 -24.30
N SER A 234 15.62 5.92 -24.08
CA SER A 234 17.07 5.83 -24.00
C SER A 234 17.72 6.22 -25.34
N LYS A 235 17.21 5.63 -26.44
CA LYS A 235 17.66 5.96 -27.80
C LYS A 235 17.49 7.44 -28.13
N ALA A 236 16.36 8.04 -27.79
CA ALA A 236 16.10 9.47 -28.02
C ALA A 236 17.07 10.39 -27.25
N ARG A 237 17.74 9.90 -26.22
CA ARG A 237 18.75 10.62 -25.42
C ARG A 237 20.20 10.21 -25.74
N GLY A 238 20.39 9.27 -26.66
CA GLY A 238 21.72 8.74 -26.98
C GLY A 238 22.35 7.93 -25.84
N LEU A 239 21.52 7.34 -24.96
CA LEU A 239 21.95 6.55 -23.81
C LEU A 239 21.68 5.06 -24.04
N SER A 240 22.41 4.20 -23.35
CA SER A 240 22.00 2.81 -23.15
C SER A 240 20.73 2.75 -22.28
N GLU A 241 19.98 1.65 -22.34
CA GLU A 241 18.81 1.45 -21.47
C GLU A 241 19.23 1.45 -20.01
N GLN A 242 20.37 0.85 -19.68
CA GLN A 242 20.96 0.83 -18.36
C GLN A 242 21.29 2.24 -17.86
N ASP A 243 21.99 3.06 -18.66
CA ASP A 243 22.35 4.43 -18.29
C ASP A 243 21.09 5.31 -18.16
N TYR A 244 20.09 5.08 -19.00
CA TYR A 244 18.80 5.78 -18.89
C TYR A 244 18.09 5.48 -17.57
N MET A 245 18.04 4.20 -17.16
CA MET A 245 17.38 3.78 -15.92
C MET A 245 18.21 4.15 -14.68
N ALA A 246 19.54 4.11 -14.77
CA ALA A 246 20.48 4.49 -13.71
C ALA A 246 20.82 6.00 -13.68
N GLY A 247 20.11 6.84 -14.45
CA GLY A 247 20.36 8.29 -14.54
C GLY A 247 19.93 9.04 -13.28
N ASN A 248 20.57 8.74 -12.15
CA ASN A 248 20.39 9.36 -10.84
C ASN A 248 21.74 9.44 -10.11
N LEU A 249 21.80 10.08 -8.94
CA LEU A 249 23.06 10.24 -8.18
C LEU A 249 23.72 8.95 -7.74
N LEU A 250 22.91 7.91 -7.46
CA LEU A 250 23.46 6.61 -7.04
C LEU A 250 23.98 5.78 -8.22
N GLY A 251 23.71 6.20 -9.47
CA GLY A 251 24.08 5.46 -10.69
C GLY A 251 23.48 4.04 -10.73
N ARG A 252 22.29 3.86 -10.17
CA ARG A 252 21.60 2.57 -10.07
C ARG A 252 20.15 2.68 -10.48
N GLU A 253 19.64 1.65 -11.13
CA GLU A 253 18.21 1.52 -11.38
C GLU A 253 17.45 1.40 -10.06
N VAL A 254 16.30 2.07 -9.97
CA VAL A 254 15.36 1.96 -8.85
C VAL A 254 14.35 0.88 -9.19
N LEU A 255 14.19 -0.08 -8.30
CA LEU A 255 13.34 -1.25 -8.50
C LEU A 255 12.00 -1.09 -7.77
N ALA A 256 11.03 -1.91 -8.15
CA ALA A 256 9.73 -1.97 -7.46
C ALA A 256 9.88 -2.33 -5.97
N GLU A 257 10.87 -3.16 -5.63
CA GLU A 257 11.22 -3.57 -4.27
C GLU A 257 11.71 -2.40 -3.40
N ASP A 258 12.38 -1.40 -4.00
CA ASP A 258 12.81 -0.20 -3.28
C ASP A 258 11.62 0.66 -2.88
N VAL A 259 10.64 0.78 -3.78
CA VAL A 259 9.36 1.47 -3.51
C VAL A 259 8.54 0.71 -2.47
N ALA A 260 8.48 -0.62 -2.57
CA ALA A 260 7.79 -1.48 -1.62
C ALA A 260 8.36 -1.34 -0.20
N ARG A 261 9.69 -1.31 -0.07
CA ARG A 261 10.37 -1.09 1.21
C ARG A 261 10.00 0.27 1.80
N ALA A 262 9.96 1.33 1.00
CA ALA A 262 9.56 2.66 1.45
C ALA A 262 8.12 2.68 2.01
N PHE A 263 7.19 1.92 1.43
CA PHE A 263 5.86 1.76 2.00
C PHE A 263 5.87 1.05 3.35
N VAL A 264 6.63 -0.04 3.49
CA VAL A 264 6.77 -0.75 4.77
C VAL A 264 7.40 0.15 5.83
N ASP A 265 8.46 0.89 5.49
CA ASP A 265 9.12 1.82 6.41
C ASP A 265 8.16 2.91 6.89
N LEU A 266 7.35 3.50 6.00
CA LEU A 266 6.33 4.48 6.36
C LEU A 266 5.18 3.88 7.18
N ALA A 267 4.83 2.61 6.94
CA ALA A 267 3.84 1.91 7.76
C ALA A 267 4.32 1.76 9.20
N MET A 268 5.60 1.42 9.40
CA MET A 268 6.22 1.25 10.73
C MET A 268 6.58 2.58 11.42
N ALA A 269 6.62 3.69 10.69
CA ALA A 269 7.02 5.00 11.22
C ALA A 269 5.86 5.68 11.98
N GLU A 270 5.58 5.22 13.19
CA GLU A 270 4.42 5.60 14.02
C GLU A 270 4.28 7.11 14.30
N LYS A 271 5.36 7.87 14.25
CA LYS A 271 5.37 9.32 14.49
C LYS A 271 5.51 10.15 13.21
N THR A 272 5.30 9.51 12.04
CA THR A 272 5.44 10.16 10.74
C THR A 272 4.10 10.26 10.04
N THR A 273 3.65 11.48 9.75
CA THR A 273 2.46 11.78 8.96
C THR A 273 2.69 13.03 8.10
N ALA A 274 1.93 13.20 7.03
CA ALA A 274 2.08 14.27 6.03
C ALA A 274 3.45 14.28 5.31
N ALA A 275 4.24 13.21 5.47
CA ALA A 275 5.56 13.08 4.87
C ALA A 275 5.49 12.57 3.42
N VAL A 276 6.53 12.92 2.67
CA VAL A 276 6.75 12.43 1.31
C VAL A 276 8.13 11.79 1.26
N LEU A 277 8.18 10.48 1.03
CA LEU A 277 9.43 9.75 0.85
C LEU A 277 9.72 9.60 -0.64
N THR A 278 10.83 10.16 -1.10
CA THR A 278 11.24 10.07 -2.50
C THR A 278 12.15 8.86 -2.71
N VAL A 279 11.81 8.03 -3.69
CA VAL A 279 12.56 6.82 -4.10
C VAL A 279 12.90 6.95 -5.57
N ASP A 280 14.03 7.62 -5.85
CA ASP A 280 14.48 7.96 -7.21
C ASP A 280 16.00 7.86 -7.41
N GLY A 281 16.71 7.36 -6.42
CA GLY A 281 18.17 7.29 -6.43
C GLY A 281 18.88 8.65 -6.39
N GLY A 282 18.15 9.72 -6.05
CA GLY A 282 18.67 11.08 -6.05
C GLY A 282 18.63 11.73 -7.44
N ASN A 283 17.45 11.78 -8.05
CA ASN A 283 17.27 12.51 -9.31
C ASN A 283 17.16 14.03 -9.05
N ILE A 284 18.32 14.72 -8.97
CA ILE A 284 18.39 16.14 -8.63
C ILE A 284 17.64 17.03 -9.63
N GLU A 285 17.57 16.65 -10.90
CA GLU A 285 16.80 17.41 -11.89
C GLU A 285 15.29 17.41 -11.57
N ALA A 286 14.86 16.44 -10.78
CA ALA A 286 13.50 16.32 -10.26
C ALA A 286 13.31 16.86 -8.84
N ALA A 287 14.33 17.46 -8.24
CA ALA A 287 14.21 18.04 -6.90
C ALA A 287 13.32 19.29 -6.90
N LEU A 288 12.69 19.56 -5.76
CA LEU A 288 11.95 20.80 -5.54
C LEU A 288 12.88 22.00 -5.71
N ARG A 289 12.47 22.95 -6.53
CA ARG A 289 13.14 24.24 -6.71
C ARG A 289 12.36 25.33 -5.98
#